data_873d1d60b0b713dfde33e593bc9d3b19
#
_entry.id   873d1d60b0b713dfde33e593bc9d3b19
#
_cell.length_a   1.000
_cell.length_b   1.000
_cell.length_c   1.000
_cell.angle_alpha   90.00
_cell.angle_beta   90.00
_cell.angle_gamma   90.00
#
_symmetry.space_group_name_H-M   'P 1'
#
loop_
_entity.id
_entity.type
_entity.pdbx_description
1 polymer ?
#
loop_
_entity_poly.entity_id
_entity_poly.type
_entity_poly.pdbx_seq_one_letter_code
_entity_poly.pdbx_strand_id
1 'polypeptide(L)'
;MKVGINGFGRIGRCVTRHIIDDRPDIEIVKVNATGDIDTNMHLLKYDSVHGRWKGNLDCEWSHSRDIQQLDWRDCDVVLECTGAFNDGKKAQAHIDNGASKVVISAPAKNVDRTVVYGVNHQDILPTDNIVSNASCTTNCLAPLVKVLHEHCSIVSGQMTTIHRSPV
;
A
#
# COMPACT_ATOMS: atom_id res chain seq x y z
N MET A 1 6.99 13.37 6.50
CA MET A 1 7.44 12.02 6.09
C MET A 1 7.35 11.93 4.56
N LYS A 2 8.42 11.51 3.91
CA LYS A 2 8.51 11.42 2.44
C LYS A 2 8.18 10.00 1.97
N VAL A 3 7.27 9.87 1.02
CA VAL A 3 6.76 8.57 0.56
C VAL A 3 6.98 8.40 -0.93
N GLY A 4 7.49 7.23 -1.32
CA GLY A 4 7.50 6.74 -2.70
C GLY A 4 6.37 5.75 -2.94
N ILE A 5 5.81 5.72 -4.14
CA ILE A 5 4.77 4.75 -4.52
C ILE A 5 5.26 3.93 -5.71
N ASN A 6 5.41 2.63 -5.52
CA ASN A 6 5.68 1.69 -6.59
C ASN A 6 4.39 1.02 -7.03
N GLY A 7 3.94 1.32 -8.24
CA GLY A 7 2.66 0.85 -8.77
C GLY A 7 1.51 1.86 -8.60
N PHE A 8 1.04 2.41 -9.72
CA PHE A 8 -0.01 3.43 -9.75
C PHE A 8 -1.33 2.89 -10.31
N GLY A 9 -1.63 1.63 -9.95
CA GLY A 9 -2.92 0.99 -10.17
C GLY A 9 -4.01 1.57 -9.27
N ARG A 10 -5.13 0.87 -9.13
CA ARG A 10 -6.25 1.33 -8.29
C ARG A 10 -5.81 1.64 -6.86
N ILE A 11 -5.04 0.75 -6.24
CA ILE A 11 -4.61 0.93 -4.83
C ILE A 11 -3.68 2.13 -4.70
N GLY A 12 -2.62 2.22 -5.52
CA GLY A 12 -1.70 3.35 -5.48
C GLY A 12 -2.42 4.69 -5.66
N ARG A 13 -3.34 4.79 -6.62
CA ARG A 13 -4.14 6.01 -6.84
C ARG A 13 -5.07 6.36 -5.68
N CYS A 14 -5.75 5.37 -5.10
CA CYS A 14 -6.63 5.62 -3.95
C CYS A 14 -5.84 6.09 -2.73
N VAL A 15 -4.69 5.46 -2.47
CA VAL A 15 -3.79 5.87 -1.37
C VAL A 15 -3.24 7.27 -1.62
N THR A 16 -2.86 7.59 -2.86
CA THR A 16 -2.41 8.94 -3.25
C THR A 16 -3.46 10.00 -2.91
N ARG A 17 -4.71 9.79 -3.31
CA ARG A 17 -5.80 10.73 -2.98
C ARG A 17 -5.94 10.92 -1.48
N HIS A 18 -5.98 9.80 -0.72
CA HIS A 18 -6.13 9.86 0.73
C HIS A 18 -4.96 10.58 1.42
N ILE A 19 -3.72 10.33 0.97
CA ILE A 19 -2.56 11.03 1.52
C ILE A 19 -2.69 12.54 1.30
N ILE A 20 -3.00 12.96 0.07
CA ILE A 20 -3.05 14.39 -0.27
C ILE A 20 -4.23 15.10 0.42
N ASP A 21 -5.39 14.44 0.49
CA ASP A 21 -6.59 15.05 1.06
C ASP A 21 -6.58 15.08 2.60
N ASP A 22 -6.03 14.05 3.26
CA ASP A 22 -6.24 13.82 4.69
C ASP A 22 -4.94 13.77 5.51
N ARG A 23 -3.77 13.71 4.88
CA ARG A 23 -2.50 13.53 5.57
C ARG A 23 -1.43 14.54 5.16
N PRO A 24 -1.58 15.82 5.56
CA PRO A 24 -0.63 16.89 5.20
C PRO A 24 0.77 16.69 5.80
N ASP A 25 0.91 15.76 6.74
CA ASP A 25 2.19 15.33 7.34
C ASP A 25 2.98 14.36 6.46
N ILE A 26 2.37 13.88 5.35
CA ILE A 26 2.97 12.94 4.40
C ILE A 26 3.09 13.61 3.02
N GLU A 27 4.29 13.60 2.48
CA GLU A 27 4.61 14.11 1.15
C GLU A 27 4.90 12.95 0.19
N ILE A 28 4.19 12.90 -0.93
CA ILE A 28 4.50 11.95 -2.00
C ILE A 28 5.54 12.59 -2.90
N VAL A 29 6.77 12.07 -2.84
CA VAL A 29 7.90 12.64 -3.56
C VAL A 29 8.20 11.93 -4.87
N LYS A 30 7.83 10.65 -4.98
CA LYS A 30 8.11 9.85 -6.18
C LYS A 30 7.02 8.80 -6.43
N VAL A 31 6.68 8.63 -7.71
CA VAL A 31 5.79 7.57 -8.20
C VAL A 31 6.49 6.79 -9.31
N ASN A 32 6.55 5.47 -9.18
CA ASN A 32 6.90 4.58 -10.28
C ASN A 32 5.64 3.92 -10.83
N ALA A 33 5.38 4.12 -12.12
CA ALA A 33 4.20 3.58 -12.79
C ALA A 33 4.49 3.20 -14.23
N THR A 34 3.82 2.18 -14.72
CA THR A 34 3.80 1.87 -16.17
C THR A 34 2.78 2.76 -16.88
N GLY A 35 3.02 3.02 -18.18
CA GLY A 35 2.20 3.92 -18.99
C GLY A 35 2.63 5.38 -18.88
N ASP A 36 1.98 6.24 -19.64
CA ASP A 36 2.29 7.67 -19.69
C ASP A 36 1.70 8.41 -18.46
N ILE A 37 2.29 9.53 -18.13
CA ILE A 37 1.90 10.36 -16.98
C ILE A 37 0.48 10.91 -17.17
N ASP A 38 0.12 11.35 -18.37
CA ASP A 38 -1.18 11.97 -18.62
C ASP A 38 -2.32 10.97 -18.39
N THR A 39 -2.16 9.73 -18.84
CA THR A 39 -3.11 8.65 -18.58
C THR A 39 -3.20 8.35 -17.07
N ASN A 40 -2.07 8.26 -16.38
CA ASN A 40 -2.05 8.01 -14.94
C ASN A 40 -2.72 9.16 -14.15
N MET A 41 -2.46 10.40 -14.53
CA MET A 41 -3.10 11.60 -13.93
C MET A 41 -4.60 11.67 -14.26
N HIS A 42 -5.01 11.29 -15.47
CA HIS A 42 -6.42 11.17 -15.82
C HIS A 42 -7.13 10.14 -14.93
N LEU A 43 -6.55 8.96 -14.79
CA LEU A 43 -7.09 7.90 -13.94
C LEU A 43 -7.04 8.23 -12.44
N LEU A 44 -6.08 9.05 -12.00
CA LEU A 44 -6.06 9.60 -10.65
C LEU A 44 -7.24 10.57 -10.47
N LYS A 45 -7.54 11.40 -11.45
CA LYS A 45 -8.57 12.45 -11.38
C LYS A 45 -9.99 11.90 -11.51
N TYR A 46 -10.20 10.83 -12.28
CA TYR A 46 -11.52 10.27 -12.55
C TYR A 46 -11.58 8.81 -12.12
N ASP A 47 -12.44 8.52 -11.18
CA ASP A 47 -12.66 7.17 -10.66
C ASP A 47 -14.14 6.83 -10.66
N SER A 48 -14.49 5.64 -11.14
CA SER A 48 -15.89 5.20 -11.27
C SER A 48 -16.58 4.94 -9.93
N VAL A 49 -15.82 4.72 -8.85
CA VAL A 49 -16.33 4.45 -7.51
C VAL A 49 -16.23 5.70 -6.63
N HIS A 50 -15.05 6.32 -6.60
CA HIS A 50 -14.74 7.47 -5.73
C HIS A 50 -15.00 8.83 -6.40
N GLY A 51 -15.44 8.81 -7.66
CA GLY A 51 -15.79 10.03 -8.39
C GLY A 51 -14.59 10.89 -8.77
N ARG A 52 -14.89 12.15 -9.12
CA ARG A 52 -13.88 13.12 -9.56
C ARG A 52 -13.11 13.69 -8.38
N TRP A 53 -11.80 13.54 -8.41
CA TRP A 53 -10.89 14.15 -7.45
C TRP A 53 -10.45 15.56 -7.89
N LYS A 54 -10.31 16.47 -6.93
CA LYS A 54 -9.95 17.88 -7.17
C LYS A 54 -8.54 18.24 -6.71
N GLY A 55 -7.84 17.30 -6.08
CA GLY A 55 -6.48 17.52 -5.63
C GLY A 55 -5.48 17.59 -6.79
N ASN A 56 -4.25 17.82 -6.45
CA ASN A 56 -3.10 17.83 -7.37
C ASN A 56 -1.98 16.94 -6.82
N LEU A 57 -1.28 16.26 -7.69
CA LEU A 57 -0.08 15.48 -7.39
C LEU A 57 1.10 16.10 -8.13
N ASP A 58 2.06 16.58 -7.37
CA ASP A 58 3.35 17.07 -7.89
C ASP A 58 4.46 16.21 -7.28
N CYS A 59 5.09 15.40 -8.12
CA CYS A 59 6.13 14.46 -7.70
C CYS A 59 7.02 14.04 -8.88
N GLU A 60 8.14 13.40 -8.57
CA GLU A 60 8.98 12.77 -9.58
C GLU A 60 8.32 11.47 -10.10
N TRP A 61 8.41 11.23 -11.41
CA TRP A 61 7.90 10.02 -12.05
C TRP A 61 9.02 9.15 -12.61
N SER A 62 8.88 7.85 -12.42
CA SER A 62 9.70 6.83 -13.07
C SER A 62 8.84 5.76 -13.72
N HIS A 63 9.39 5.03 -14.71
CA HIS A 63 8.63 4.11 -15.56
C HIS A 63 9.32 2.75 -15.70
N SER A 64 10.05 2.29 -14.66
CA SER A 64 10.74 1.01 -14.71
C SER A 64 9.87 -0.12 -14.19
N ARG A 65 9.92 -1.27 -14.86
CA ARG A 65 9.40 -2.55 -14.36
C ARG A 65 10.46 -3.33 -13.59
N ASP A 66 11.71 -2.94 -13.73
CA ASP A 66 12.82 -3.54 -13.00
C ASP A 66 13.02 -2.79 -11.67
N ILE A 67 12.70 -3.47 -10.58
CA ILE A 67 12.81 -2.94 -9.24
C ILE A 67 14.25 -2.51 -8.89
N GLN A 68 15.26 -3.14 -9.51
CA GLN A 68 16.67 -2.83 -9.28
C GLN A 68 17.09 -1.46 -9.86
N GLN A 69 16.31 -0.92 -10.79
CA GLN A 69 16.59 0.37 -11.43
C GLN A 69 15.88 1.55 -10.75
N LEU A 70 15.10 1.29 -9.71
CA LEU A 70 14.40 2.33 -8.99
C LEU A 70 15.34 3.00 -7.97
N ASP A 71 15.18 4.30 -7.80
CA ASP A 71 15.92 5.08 -6.82
C ASP A 71 14.96 5.67 -5.78
N TRP A 72 15.12 5.28 -4.52
CA TRP A 72 14.26 5.69 -3.41
C TRP A 72 15.01 6.48 -2.32
N ARG A 73 16.20 7.02 -2.61
CA ARG A 73 17.06 7.67 -1.61
C ARG A 73 16.40 8.84 -0.88
N ASP A 74 15.43 9.48 -1.50
CA ASP A 74 14.68 10.59 -0.90
C ASP A 74 13.37 10.14 -0.22
N CYS A 75 13.12 8.83 -0.11
CA CYS A 75 11.90 8.28 0.46
C CYS A 75 12.17 7.65 1.83
N ASP A 76 11.42 8.09 2.83
CA ASP A 76 11.40 7.43 4.14
C ASP A 76 10.70 6.08 4.04
N VAL A 77 9.60 6.01 3.29
CA VAL A 77 8.77 4.82 3.12
C VAL A 77 8.42 4.62 1.65
N VAL A 78 8.53 3.38 1.17
CA VAL A 78 7.98 2.99 -0.13
C VAL A 78 6.71 2.18 0.06
N LEU A 79 5.63 2.59 -0.61
CA LEU A 79 4.39 1.83 -0.71
C LEU A 79 4.45 0.94 -1.95
N GLU A 80 4.58 -0.37 -1.73
CA GLU A 80 4.58 -1.36 -2.81
C GLU A 80 3.14 -1.73 -3.18
N CYS A 81 2.65 -1.19 -4.29
CA CYS A 81 1.27 -1.31 -4.75
C CYS A 81 1.13 -2.02 -6.11
N THR A 82 2.20 -2.66 -6.61
CA THR A 82 2.16 -3.36 -7.93
C THR A 82 1.47 -4.71 -7.87
N GLY A 83 1.48 -5.37 -6.69
CA GLY A 83 1.09 -6.76 -6.55
C GLY A 83 2.12 -7.78 -7.08
N ALA A 84 3.23 -7.33 -7.65
CA ALA A 84 4.27 -8.21 -8.22
C ALA A 84 5.35 -8.61 -7.19
N PHE A 85 5.55 -7.79 -6.16
CA PHE A 85 6.62 -7.96 -5.16
C PHE A 85 6.07 -8.33 -3.78
N ASN A 86 5.14 -9.29 -3.73
CA ASN A 86 4.51 -9.79 -2.51
C ASN A 86 5.38 -10.82 -1.76
N ASP A 87 6.67 -10.56 -1.72
CA ASP A 87 7.67 -11.35 -0.99
C ASP A 87 8.73 -10.38 -0.45
N GLY A 88 8.94 -10.38 0.88
CA GLY A 88 9.90 -9.50 1.54
C GLY A 88 11.31 -9.60 0.96
N LYS A 89 11.71 -10.81 0.53
CA LYS A 89 13.02 -11.00 -0.14
C LYS A 89 13.12 -10.24 -1.46
N LYS A 90 12.02 -10.12 -2.21
CA LYS A 90 11.99 -9.33 -3.44
C LYS A 90 11.85 -7.84 -3.13
N ALA A 91 11.00 -7.51 -2.16
CA ALA A 91 10.77 -6.13 -1.74
C ALA A 91 12.01 -5.51 -1.05
N GLN A 92 12.97 -6.34 -0.59
CA GLN A 92 14.25 -5.89 -0.07
C GLN A 92 14.98 -4.96 -1.04
N ALA A 93 14.81 -5.15 -2.34
CA ALA A 93 15.38 -4.27 -3.36
C ALA A 93 14.97 -2.80 -3.19
N HIS A 94 13.80 -2.50 -2.63
CA HIS A 94 13.43 -1.11 -2.33
C HIS A 94 14.32 -0.51 -1.23
N ILE A 95 14.64 -1.30 -0.21
CA ILE A 95 15.57 -0.89 0.86
C ILE A 95 16.98 -0.71 0.28
N ASP A 96 17.44 -1.67 -0.52
CA ASP A 96 18.77 -1.63 -1.14
C ASP A 96 18.92 -0.40 -2.08
N ASN A 97 17.80 0.06 -2.64
CA ASN A 97 17.71 1.25 -3.49
C ASN A 97 17.43 2.56 -2.73
N GLY A 98 17.51 2.53 -1.41
CA GLY A 98 17.56 3.73 -0.57
C GLY A 98 16.33 4.03 0.28
N ALA A 99 15.25 3.27 0.19
CA ALA A 99 14.11 3.43 1.10
C ALA A 99 14.48 2.98 2.53
N SER A 100 13.99 3.69 3.54
CA SER A 100 14.19 3.25 4.93
C SER A 100 13.24 2.13 5.32
N LYS A 101 12.01 2.13 4.78
CA LYS A 101 10.98 1.12 5.07
C LYS A 101 10.11 0.84 3.84
N VAL A 102 9.50 -0.34 3.82
CA VAL A 102 8.56 -0.76 2.77
C VAL A 102 7.24 -1.22 3.39
N VAL A 103 6.14 -0.73 2.85
CA VAL A 103 4.80 -1.24 3.16
C VAL A 103 4.21 -1.88 1.90
N ILE A 104 3.98 -3.19 1.97
CA ILE A 104 3.37 -3.95 0.86
C ILE A 104 1.85 -3.91 1.03
N SER A 105 1.13 -3.40 0.04
CA SER A 105 -0.34 -3.24 0.04
C SER A 105 -1.12 -4.53 -0.21
N ALA A 106 -0.50 -5.69 -0.02
CA ALA A 106 -1.04 -7.00 -0.31
C ALA A 106 -0.51 -8.04 0.68
N PRO A 107 -1.12 -9.24 0.76
CA PRO A 107 -0.55 -10.35 1.52
C PRO A 107 0.85 -10.67 1.00
N ALA A 108 1.81 -10.77 1.90
CA ALA A 108 3.20 -11.05 1.52
C ALA A 108 3.83 -12.09 2.43
N LYS A 109 4.82 -12.82 1.89
CA LYS A 109 5.65 -13.78 2.65
C LYS A 109 7.00 -13.14 2.96
N ASN A 110 7.74 -13.74 3.91
CA ASN A 110 9.10 -13.32 4.27
C ASN A 110 9.17 -11.81 4.61
N VAL A 111 8.16 -11.27 5.24
CA VAL A 111 8.11 -9.91 5.77
C VAL A 111 8.36 -9.93 7.27
N ASP A 112 8.81 -8.81 7.83
CA ASP A 112 9.05 -8.71 9.27
C ASP A 112 7.73 -8.83 10.03
N ARG A 113 6.65 -8.24 9.47
CA ARG A 113 5.32 -8.28 10.10
C ARG A 113 4.19 -8.16 9.07
N THR A 114 3.08 -8.85 9.37
CA THR A 114 1.81 -8.63 8.69
C THR A 114 0.86 -7.95 9.66
N VAL A 115 0.29 -6.82 9.25
CA VAL A 115 -0.53 -5.98 10.13
C VAL A 115 -1.89 -5.66 9.52
N VAL A 116 -2.86 -5.49 10.42
CA VAL A 116 -4.18 -4.93 10.13
C VAL A 116 -4.39 -3.74 11.06
N TYR A 117 -4.66 -2.58 10.49
CA TYR A 117 -4.91 -1.37 11.29
C TYR A 117 -6.11 -1.55 12.23
N GLY A 118 -5.97 -1.10 13.46
CA GLY A 118 -6.99 -1.30 14.51
C GLY A 118 -6.96 -2.67 15.19
N VAL A 119 -6.24 -3.65 14.63
CA VAL A 119 -6.14 -5.01 15.18
C VAL A 119 -4.79 -5.22 15.86
N ASN A 120 -3.71 -5.18 15.10
CA ASN A 120 -2.36 -5.46 15.59
C ASN A 120 -1.29 -4.48 15.05
N HIS A 121 -1.70 -3.31 14.56
CA HIS A 121 -0.76 -2.31 14.04
C HIS A 121 0.20 -1.76 15.11
N GLN A 122 -0.17 -1.88 16.39
CA GLN A 122 0.70 -1.50 17.51
C GLN A 122 1.87 -2.48 17.73
N ASP A 123 1.83 -3.66 17.12
CA ASP A 123 2.90 -4.64 17.20
C ASP A 123 4.09 -4.30 16.29
N ILE A 124 3.98 -3.28 15.43
CA ILE A 124 5.08 -2.84 14.57
C ILE A 124 6.23 -2.34 15.43
N LEU A 125 7.40 -2.91 15.22
CA LEU A 125 8.63 -2.53 15.91
C LEU A 125 9.45 -1.54 15.06
N PRO A 126 10.25 -0.68 15.69
CA PRO A 126 11.19 0.19 14.96
C PRO A 126 12.16 -0.59 14.04
N THR A 127 12.43 -1.84 14.36
CA THR A 127 13.30 -2.75 13.59
C THR A 127 12.60 -3.39 12.40
N ASP A 128 11.26 -3.34 12.32
CA ASP A 128 10.52 -3.89 11.17
C ASP A 128 10.71 -2.95 9.96
N ASN A 129 11.35 -3.43 8.93
CA ASN A 129 11.67 -2.67 7.72
C ASN A 129 10.71 -2.94 6.57
N ILE A 130 10.21 -4.18 6.47
CA ILE A 130 9.29 -4.60 5.43
C ILE A 130 8.04 -5.17 6.08
N VAL A 131 6.91 -4.45 5.95
CA VAL A 131 5.64 -4.88 6.53
C VAL A 131 4.59 -5.10 5.44
N SER A 132 3.71 -6.07 5.68
CA SER A 132 2.55 -6.32 4.83
C SER A 132 1.28 -5.78 5.49
N ASN A 133 0.45 -5.08 4.73
CA ASN A 133 -0.88 -4.64 5.17
C ASN A 133 -1.96 -5.73 5.04
N ALA A 134 -1.55 -7.00 4.96
CA ALA A 134 -2.44 -8.16 4.80
C ALA A 134 -3.32 -8.08 3.52
N SER A 135 -4.39 -8.86 3.48
CA SER A 135 -5.33 -8.88 2.34
C SER A 135 -6.53 -7.96 2.57
N CYS A 136 -7.21 -7.61 1.48
CA CYS A 136 -8.50 -6.91 1.55
C CYS A 136 -9.53 -7.68 2.40
N THR A 137 -9.58 -9.00 2.26
CA THR A 137 -10.45 -9.88 3.06
C THR A 137 -10.07 -9.81 4.54
N THR A 138 -8.78 -9.88 4.85
CA THR A 138 -8.32 -9.81 6.24
C THR A 138 -8.62 -8.43 6.85
N ASN A 139 -8.42 -7.35 6.11
CA ASN A 139 -8.73 -6.00 6.59
C ASN A 139 -10.25 -5.78 6.80
N CYS A 140 -11.08 -6.47 6.05
CA CYS A 140 -12.54 -6.46 6.25
C CYS A 140 -12.94 -7.26 7.50
N LEU A 141 -12.42 -8.47 7.65
CA LEU A 141 -12.90 -9.44 8.64
C LEU A 141 -12.25 -9.27 10.02
N ALA A 142 -10.94 -9.03 10.07
CA ALA A 142 -10.21 -9.08 11.34
C ALA A 142 -10.68 -8.03 12.37
N PRO A 143 -10.97 -6.76 12.02
CA PRO A 143 -11.53 -5.82 12.98
C PRO A 143 -12.88 -6.24 13.53
N LEU A 144 -13.76 -6.80 12.69
CA LEU A 144 -15.06 -7.30 13.11
C LEU A 144 -14.92 -8.50 14.05
N VAL A 145 -14.10 -9.47 13.68
CA VAL A 145 -13.82 -10.66 14.49
C VAL A 145 -13.19 -10.28 15.83
N LYS A 146 -12.29 -9.31 15.85
CA LYS A 146 -11.68 -8.82 17.09
C LYS A 146 -12.75 -8.35 18.08
N VAL A 147 -13.63 -7.44 17.64
CA VAL A 147 -14.70 -6.91 18.49
C VAL A 147 -15.65 -8.03 18.98
N LEU A 148 -16.04 -8.92 18.09
CA LEU A 148 -16.92 -10.05 18.47
C LEU A 148 -16.22 -11.00 19.43
N HIS A 149 -14.96 -11.31 19.21
CA HIS A 149 -14.20 -12.22 20.07
C HIS A 149 -14.01 -11.64 21.50
N GLU A 150 -13.70 -10.34 21.60
CA GLU A 150 -13.57 -9.66 22.87
C GLU A 150 -14.87 -9.67 23.71
N HIS A 151 -16.03 -9.69 23.04
CA HIS A 151 -17.33 -9.66 23.72
C HIS A 151 -17.96 -11.05 23.91
N CYS A 152 -17.80 -11.96 22.95
CA CYS A 152 -18.54 -13.23 22.90
C CYS A 152 -17.64 -14.47 22.90
N SER A 153 -16.31 -14.31 22.90
CA SER A 153 -15.35 -15.43 22.90
C SER A 153 -15.62 -16.46 21.79
N ILE A 154 -15.42 -16.06 20.53
CA ILE A 154 -15.66 -16.94 19.36
C ILE A 154 -14.84 -18.22 19.48
N VAL A 155 -15.48 -19.38 19.37
CA VAL A 155 -14.85 -20.70 19.41
C VAL A 155 -14.52 -21.18 17.98
N SER A 156 -15.43 -20.96 17.04
CA SER A 156 -15.24 -21.34 15.63
C SER A 156 -16.09 -20.48 14.72
N GLY A 157 -15.75 -20.42 13.44
CA GLY A 157 -16.51 -19.69 12.45
C GLY A 157 -16.22 -20.18 11.04
N GLN A 158 -17.08 -19.82 10.11
CA GLN A 158 -16.87 -19.99 8.68
C GLN A 158 -16.94 -18.64 7.98
N MET A 159 -16.10 -18.44 6.98
CA MET A 159 -16.08 -17.24 6.17
C MET A 159 -16.25 -17.60 4.70
N THR A 160 -17.13 -16.89 4.01
CA THR A 160 -17.25 -16.92 2.57
C THR A 160 -16.96 -15.51 2.04
N THR A 161 -16.11 -15.41 1.03
CA THR A 161 -15.78 -14.14 0.39
C THR A 161 -16.11 -14.21 -1.10
N ILE A 162 -16.69 -13.13 -1.62
CA ILE A 162 -16.99 -12.97 -3.04
C ILE A 162 -16.16 -11.79 -3.54
N HIS A 163 -15.24 -12.08 -4.44
CA HIS A 163 -14.39 -11.07 -5.04
C HIS A 163 -14.89 -10.69 -6.43
N ARG A 164 -15.10 -9.39 -6.64
CA ARG A 164 -15.25 -8.87 -8.00
C ARG A 164 -13.86 -8.77 -8.62
N SER A 165 -13.73 -9.25 -9.86
CA SER A 165 -12.51 -9.03 -10.64
C SER A 165 -12.24 -7.52 -10.77
N PRO A 166 -11.03 -7.04 -10.47
CA PRO A 166 -10.68 -5.65 -10.74
C PRO A 166 -10.77 -5.42 -12.25
N VAL A 167 -11.53 -4.44 -12.65
CA VAL A 167 -11.64 -3.98 -14.04
C VAL A 167 -10.59 -2.88 -14.24
#